data_8ffa2b0c8874a0132edfad06c8123fb1
#
_entry.id   8ffa2b0c8874a0132edfad06c8123fb1
#
_cell.length_a   1.000
_cell.length_b   1.000
_cell.length_c   1.000
_cell.angle_alpha   90.00
_cell.angle_beta   90.00
_cell.angle_gamma   90.00
#
_symmetry.space_group_name_H-M   'P 1'
#
loop_
_entity.id
_entity.type
_entity.pdbx_description
1 polymer ?
#
loop_
_entity_poly.entity_id
_entity_poly.type
_entity_poly.pdbx_seq_one_letter_code
_entity_poly.pdbx_strand_id
1 'polypeptide(L)'
;MTTFQRARSDEQRAVRRRAILDTAAAMLSEMPVAQVSLNGLSRRVGLAKSNVLRYFESREAVLLELLDAACRQWLAELGDMLPGAVDPGADLARRCDQVAGAVAATLAGRPVLCDLMSAQAAVLEHNVSAQVAARYKRAAIASIGALAGLVLGQVPELGAADAERLAGATVMVTGAVWTYAHPAAAMLAAYDSHPELASMRLEFAPTLREVLEVLLAGLLARQPR
;
A
#
# COMPACT_ATOMS: atom_id res chain seq x y z
N MET A 1 -3.85 -7.30 -41.42
CA MET A 1 -3.40 -6.13 -40.64
C MET A 1 -1.89 -6.24 -40.49
N THR A 2 -1.16 -5.25 -40.99
CA THR A 2 0.30 -5.23 -40.93
C THR A 2 0.83 -5.05 -39.50
N THR A 3 1.99 -5.62 -39.18
CA THR A 3 2.67 -5.53 -37.87
C THR A 3 2.75 -4.08 -37.37
N PHE A 4 2.93 -3.13 -38.25
CA PHE A 4 3.00 -1.69 -37.98
C PHE A 4 1.66 -1.09 -37.48
N GLN A 5 0.52 -1.54 -38.00
CA GLN A 5 -0.81 -1.09 -37.54
C GLN A 5 -1.15 -1.65 -36.15
N ARG A 6 -0.71 -2.87 -35.84
CA ARG A 6 -0.85 -3.46 -34.51
C ARG A 6 -0.03 -2.69 -33.48
N ALA A 7 1.25 -2.43 -33.75
CA ALA A 7 2.13 -1.69 -32.84
C ALA A 7 1.56 -0.29 -32.50
N ARG A 8 1.08 0.45 -33.51
CA ARG A 8 0.44 1.77 -33.32
C ARG A 8 -0.86 1.70 -32.53
N SER A 9 -1.65 0.63 -32.71
CA SER A 9 -2.88 0.39 -31.92
C SER A 9 -2.56 0.07 -30.46
N ASP A 10 -1.52 -0.75 -30.22
CA ASP A 10 -1.09 -1.14 -28.88
C ASP A 10 -0.49 0.06 -28.12
N GLU A 11 0.29 0.90 -28.79
CA GLU A 11 0.82 2.15 -28.24
C GLU A 11 -0.31 3.11 -27.85
N GLN A 12 -1.28 3.34 -28.74
CA GLN A 12 -2.44 4.17 -28.43
C GLN A 12 -3.25 3.62 -27.26
N ARG A 13 -3.37 2.29 -27.17
CA ARG A 13 -4.04 1.62 -26.05
C ARG A 13 -3.28 1.85 -24.74
N ALA A 14 -1.96 1.73 -24.75
CA ALA A 14 -1.11 1.98 -23.57
C ALA A 14 -1.22 3.43 -23.11
N VAL A 15 -1.18 4.42 -24.01
CA VAL A 15 -1.35 5.84 -23.70
C VAL A 15 -2.70 6.11 -23.03
N ARG A 16 -3.79 5.55 -23.58
CA ARG A 16 -5.14 5.72 -23.01
C ARG A 16 -5.25 5.07 -21.63
N ARG A 17 -4.70 3.87 -21.48
CA ARG A 17 -4.66 3.17 -20.19
C ARG A 17 -3.91 3.99 -19.15
N ARG A 18 -2.77 4.56 -19.51
CA ARG A 18 -1.98 5.42 -18.65
C ARG A 18 -2.76 6.67 -18.23
N ALA A 19 -3.42 7.36 -19.16
CA ALA A 19 -4.24 8.53 -18.85
C ALA A 19 -5.36 8.23 -17.84
N ILE A 20 -5.98 7.04 -17.91
CA ILE A 20 -6.99 6.62 -16.92
C ILE A 20 -6.35 6.43 -15.53
N LEU A 21 -5.18 5.80 -15.46
CA LEU A 21 -4.46 5.60 -14.19
C LEU A 21 -4.00 6.92 -13.59
N ASP A 22 -3.41 7.81 -14.39
CA ASP A 22 -2.94 9.12 -13.93
C ASP A 22 -4.11 9.98 -13.42
N THR A 23 -5.26 9.92 -14.11
CA THR A 23 -6.49 10.60 -13.65
C THR A 23 -6.99 10.02 -12.32
N ALA A 24 -7.00 8.71 -12.17
CA ALA A 24 -7.43 8.06 -10.92
C ALA A 24 -6.45 8.37 -9.77
N ALA A 25 -5.14 8.40 -10.03
CA ALA A 25 -4.13 8.81 -9.06
C ALA A 25 -4.34 10.26 -8.60
N ALA A 26 -4.62 11.18 -9.55
CA ALA A 26 -4.95 12.57 -9.23
C ALA A 26 -6.25 12.69 -8.39
N MET A 27 -7.25 11.84 -8.63
CA MET A 27 -8.46 11.82 -7.79
C MET A 27 -8.15 11.36 -6.36
N LEU A 28 -7.28 10.37 -6.19
CA LEU A 28 -6.91 9.85 -4.87
C LEU A 28 -6.07 10.85 -4.04
N SER A 29 -5.44 11.83 -4.66
CA SER A 29 -4.80 12.93 -3.93
C SER A 29 -5.78 13.98 -3.41
N GLU A 30 -7.02 13.97 -3.91
CA GLU A 30 -8.08 14.96 -3.56
C GLU A 30 -9.18 14.35 -2.69
N MET A 31 -9.41 13.03 -2.76
CA MET A 31 -10.50 12.36 -2.08
C MET A 31 -10.15 10.92 -1.69
N PRO A 32 -10.74 10.38 -0.60
CA PRO A 32 -10.54 8.98 -0.21
C PRO A 32 -10.97 7.98 -1.28
N VAL A 33 -10.36 6.79 -1.26
CA VAL A 33 -10.69 5.65 -2.14
C VAL A 33 -12.20 5.40 -2.21
N ALA A 34 -12.91 5.48 -1.08
CA ALA A 34 -14.34 5.25 -1.01
C ALA A 34 -15.18 6.19 -1.89
N GLN A 35 -14.69 7.41 -2.16
CA GLN A 35 -15.38 8.44 -2.97
C GLN A 35 -15.03 8.37 -4.46
N VAL A 36 -13.97 7.68 -4.84
CA VAL A 36 -13.59 7.51 -6.25
C VAL A 36 -14.62 6.60 -6.93
N SER A 37 -15.38 7.10 -7.89
CA SER A 37 -16.35 6.32 -8.65
C SER A 37 -15.96 6.20 -10.12
N LEU A 38 -16.41 5.11 -10.78
CA LEU A 38 -16.16 4.94 -12.23
C LEU A 38 -16.78 6.07 -13.07
N ASN A 39 -17.93 6.60 -12.64
CA ASN A 39 -18.57 7.75 -13.30
C ASN A 39 -17.76 9.04 -13.10
N GLY A 40 -17.23 9.28 -11.90
CA GLY A 40 -16.34 10.40 -11.61
C GLY A 40 -15.06 10.32 -12.44
N LEU A 41 -14.42 9.14 -12.47
CA LEU A 41 -13.23 8.88 -13.26
C LEU A 41 -13.47 9.11 -14.76
N SER A 42 -14.56 8.56 -15.31
CA SER A 42 -14.88 8.69 -16.74
C SER A 42 -15.10 10.16 -17.15
N ARG A 43 -15.80 10.93 -16.33
CA ARG A 43 -15.99 12.37 -16.57
C ARG A 43 -14.66 13.13 -16.54
N ARG A 44 -13.81 12.84 -15.56
CA ARG A 44 -12.55 13.55 -15.35
C ARG A 44 -11.52 13.27 -16.45
N VAL A 45 -11.47 12.02 -16.95
CA VAL A 45 -10.60 11.63 -18.08
C VAL A 45 -11.14 12.04 -19.43
N GLY A 46 -12.39 12.56 -19.51
CA GLY A 46 -13.04 12.96 -20.75
C GLY A 46 -13.45 11.78 -21.65
N LEU A 47 -13.78 10.63 -21.06
CA LEU A 47 -14.21 9.43 -21.78
C LEU A 47 -15.61 9.00 -21.34
N ALA A 48 -16.40 8.43 -22.25
CA ALA A 48 -17.61 7.72 -21.85
C ALA A 48 -17.26 6.53 -20.94
N LYS A 49 -18.12 6.22 -19.96
CA LYS A 49 -17.93 5.06 -19.06
C LYS A 49 -17.66 3.76 -19.79
N SER A 50 -18.37 3.49 -20.87
CA SER A 50 -18.17 2.32 -21.74
C SER A 50 -16.77 2.27 -22.36
N ASN A 51 -16.17 3.43 -22.65
CA ASN A 51 -14.80 3.50 -23.16
C ASN A 51 -13.78 3.20 -22.06
N VAL A 52 -13.98 3.65 -20.82
CA VAL A 52 -13.11 3.27 -19.67
C VAL A 52 -13.17 1.76 -19.45
N LEU A 53 -14.37 1.15 -19.53
CA LEU A 53 -14.58 -0.29 -19.36
C LEU A 53 -13.93 -1.16 -20.46
N ARG A 54 -13.50 -0.57 -21.57
CA ARG A 54 -12.66 -1.28 -22.58
C ARG A 54 -11.21 -1.46 -22.15
N TYR A 55 -10.74 -0.70 -21.17
CA TYR A 55 -9.37 -0.74 -20.65
C TYR A 55 -9.28 -1.42 -19.28
N PHE A 56 -10.31 -1.24 -18.46
CA PHE A 56 -10.40 -1.79 -17.10
C PHE A 56 -11.81 -2.33 -16.87
N GLU A 57 -11.93 -3.57 -16.43
CA GLU A 57 -13.23 -4.22 -16.23
C GLU A 57 -14.07 -3.58 -15.11
N SER A 58 -13.43 -2.89 -14.16
CA SER A 58 -14.10 -2.24 -13.05
C SER A 58 -13.25 -1.09 -12.50
N ARG A 59 -13.83 -0.27 -11.61
CA ARG A 59 -13.12 0.72 -10.79
C ARG A 59 -12.04 0.05 -9.95
N GLU A 60 -12.37 -1.07 -9.36
CA GLU A 60 -11.50 -1.85 -8.49
C GLU A 60 -10.26 -2.33 -9.26
N ALA A 61 -10.41 -2.75 -10.51
CA ALA A 61 -9.28 -3.11 -11.37
C ALA A 61 -8.31 -1.93 -11.61
N VAL A 62 -8.81 -0.70 -11.72
CA VAL A 62 -7.98 0.52 -11.80
C VAL A 62 -7.23 0.73 -10.48
N LEU A 63 -7.95 0.66 -9.36
CA LEU A 63 -7.39 0.94 -8.03
C LEU A 63 -6.37 -0.12 -7.59
N LEU A 64 -6.59 -1.41 -7.90
CA LEU A 64 -5.60 -2.46 -7.66
C LEU A 64 -4.31 -2.27 -8.46
N GLU A 65 -4.41 -1.76 -9.69
CA GLU A 65 -3.20 -1.46 -10.48
C GLU A 65 -2.45 -0.24 -9.93
N LEU A 66 -3.16 0.76 -9.41
CA LEU A 66 -2.55 1.89 -8.70
C LEU A 66 -1.90 1.46 -7.39
N LEU A 67 -2.55 0.57 -6.62
CA LEU A 67 -1.97 0.01 -5.40
C LEU A 67 -0.65 -0.71 -5.69
N ASP A 68 -0.61 -1.57 -6.71
CA ASP A 68 0.61 -2.26 -7.13
C ASP A 68 1.73 -1.26 -7.54
N ALA A 69 1.39 -0.25 -8.34
CA ALA A 69 2.36 0.75 -8.77
C ALA A 69 2.90 1.58 -7.58
N ALA A 70 2.02 1.99 -6.66
CA ALA A 70 2.40 2.74 -5.45
C ALA A 70 3.26 1.91 -4.49
N CYS A 71 2.94 0.61 -4.32
CA CYS A 71 3.76 -0.32 -3.55
C CYS A 71 5.17 -0.46 -4.14
N ARG A 72 5.30 -0.67 -5.44
CA ARG A 72 6.61 -0.78 -6.09
C ARG A 72 7.43 0.49 -5.95
N GLN A 73 6.80 1.65 -6.11
CA GLN A 73 7.49 2.93 -5.93
C GLN A 73 7.97 3.09 -4.49
N TRP A 74 7.11 2.82 -3.51
CA TRP A 74 7.47 2.86 -2.09
C TRP A 74 8.64 1.93 -1.77
N LEU A 75 8.62 0.67 -2.26
CA LEU A 75 9.68 -0.31 -2.02
C LEU A 75 11.01 0.10 -2.64
N ALA A 76 11.01 0.72 -3.82
CA ALA A 76 12.21 1.26 -4.43
C ALA A 76 12.83 2.37 -3.57
N GLU A 77 12.03 3.35 -3.16
CA GLU A 77 12.50 4.46 -2.32
C GLU A 77 12.91 3.99 -0.91
N LEU A 78 12.19 3.00 -0.31
CA LEU A 78 12.59 2.38 0.94
C LEU A 78 13.96 1.68 0.79
N GLY A 79 14.17 0.98 -0.33
CA GLY A 79 15.43 0.29 -0.62
C GLY A 79 16.62 1.23 -0.72
N ASP A 80 16.42 2.40 -1.32
CA ASP A 80 17.47 3.43 -1.43
C ASP A 80 17.77 4.08 -0.06
N MET A 81 16.76 4.26 0.78
CA MET A 81 16.88 4.99 2.04
C MET A 81 17.29 4.09 3.23
N LEU A 82 16.80 2.86 3.28
CA LEU A 82 16.90 1.99 4.46
C LEU A 82 18.35 1.73 4.90
N PRO A 83 19.34 1.50 4.00
CA PRO A 83 20.73 1.32 4.40
C PRO A 83 21.35 2.51 5.12
N GLY A 84 20.88 3.73 4.82
CA GLY A 84 21.32 4.95 5.51
C GLY A 84 20.56 5.26 6.80
N ALA A 85 19.39 4.64 7.00
CA ALA A 85 18.55 4.82 8.16
C ALA A 85 18.85 3.84 9.30
N VAL A 86 19.52 2.73 8.99
CA VAL A 86 19.87 1.66 9.94
C VAL A 86 21.37 1.64 10.15
N ASP A 87 21.81 1.80 11.40
CA ASP A 87 23.22 1.68 11.79
C ASP A 87 23.62 0.20 11.86
N PRO A 88 24.48 -0.28 10.94
CA PRO A 88 24.88 -1.69 10.93
C PRO A 88 25.74 -2.09 12.13
N GLY A 89 26.32 -1.12 12.85
CA GLY A 89 27.09 -1.33 14.08
C GLY A 89 26.25 -1.37 15.34
N ALA A 90 24.96 -1.03 15.26
CA ALA A 90 24.05 -1.07 16.39
C ALA A 90 23.70 -2.52 16.80
N ASP A 91 23.29 -2.71 18.04
CA ASP A 91 22.73 -3.98 18.50
C ASP A 91 21.44 -4.34 17.74
N LEU A 92 21.04 -5.59 17.86
CA LEU A 92 19.87 -6.13 17.15
C LEU A 92 18.58 -5.36 17.47
N ALA A 93 18.34 -5.03 18.75
CA ALA A 93 17.12 -4.32 19.16
C ALA A 93 17.05 -2.95 18.50
N ARG A 94 18.14 -2.19 18.52
CA ARG A 94 18.22 -0.87 17.90
C ARG A 94 18.06 -0.92 16.38
N ARG A 95 18.63 -1.94 15.70
CA ARG A 95 18.41 -2.12 14.25
C ARG A 95 16.94 -2.42 13.94
N CYS A 96 16.26 -3.23 14.77
CA CYS A 96 14.82 -3.48 14.63
C CYS A 96 14.01 -2.20 14.78
N ASP A 97 14.29 -1.40 15.80
CA ASP A 97 13.61 -0.11 16.02
C ASP A 97 13.82 0.87 14.87
N GLN A 98 15.02 0.90 14.28
CA GLN A 98 15.33 1.73 13.14
C GLN A 98 14.60 1.27 11.88
N VAL A 99 14.52 -0.04 11.62
CA VAL A 99 13.74 -0.61 10.52
C VAL A 99 12.25 -0.29 10.68
N ALA A 100 11.68 -0.53 11.86
CA ALA A 100 10.27 -0.23 12.15
C ALA A 100 9.96 1.26 11.96
N GLY A 101 10.83 2.12 12.48
CA GLY A 101 10.72 3.57 12.35
C GLY A 101 10.79 4.05 10.89
N ALA A 102 11.74 3.52 10.11
CA ALA A 102 11.89 3.85 8.70
C ALA A 102 10.67 3.42 7.87
N VAL A 103 10.17 2.21 8.07
CA VAL A 103 8.96 1.71 7.41
C VAL A 103 7.75 2.57 7.76
N ALA A 104 7.52 2.85 9.04
CA ALA A 104 6.39 3.66 9.49
C ALA A 104 6.46 5.10 8.94
N ALA A 105 7.63 5.75 8.99
CA ALA A 105 7.82 7.12 8.51
C ALA A 105 7.62 7.23 6.99
N THR A 106 8.13 6.28 6.21
CA THR A 106 7.97 6.29 4.76
C THR A 106 6.53 6.03 4.33
N LEU A 107 5.80 5.17 5.04
CA LEU A 107 4.36 4.96 4.80
C LEU A 107 3.53 6.17 5.20
N ALA A 108 3.85 6.86 6.30
CA ALA A 108 3.16 8.08 6.72
C ALA A 108 3.25 9.19 5.64
N GLY A 109 4.34 9.26 4.89
CA GLY A 109 4.49 10.16 3.74
C GLY A 109 3.69 9.75 2.50
N ARG A 110 2.91 8.65 2.55
CA ARG A 110 2.18 8.09 1.39
C ARG A 110 0.70 7.82 1.67
N PRO A 111 -0.09 8.88 1.93
CA PRO A 111 -1.50 8.72 2.32
C PRO A 111 -2.31 7.93 1.28
N VAL A 112 -2.08 8.14 -0.02
CA VAL A 112 -2.78 7.40 -1.09
C VAL A 112 -2.48 5.90 -1.04
N LEU A 113 -1.23 5.50 -0.79
CA LEU A 113 -0.86 4.09 -0.66
C LEU A 113 -1.55 3.46 0.55
N CYS A 114 -1.52 4.14 1.70
CA CYS A 114 -2.13 3.63 2.94
C CYS A 114 -3.66 3.53 2.81
N ASP A 115 -4.32 4.50 2.15
CA ASP A 115 -5.76 4.46 1.89
C ASP A 115 -6.13 3.32 0.92
N LEU A 116 -5.34 3.08 -0.12
CA LEU A 116 -5.52 1.92 -1.00
C LEU A 116 -5.30 0.59 -0.26
N MET A 117 -4.30 0.49 0.62
CA MET A 117 -4.09 -0.69 1.47
C MET A 117 -5.27 -0.93 2.41
N SER A 118 -5.83 0.12 3.00
CA SER A 118 -6.98 0.00 3.91
C SER A 118 -8.24 -0.51 3.21
N ALA A 119 -8.45 -0.12 1.95
CA ALA A 119 -9.59 -0.52 1.16
C ALA A 119 -9.41 -1.90 0.48
N GLN A 120 -8.21 -2.46 0.46
CA GLN A 120 -7.84 -3.62 -0.36
C GLN A 120 -8.78 -4.81 -0.17
N ALA A 121 -8.79 -5.40 1.03
CA ALA A 121 -9.52 -6.65 1.28
C ALA A 121 -11.05 -6.45 1.28
N ALA A 122 -11.52 -5.35 1.87
CA ALA A 122 -12.94 -5.10 2.05
C ALA A 122 -13.64 -4.56 0.79
N VAL A 123 -12.90 -3.94 -0.12
CA VAL A 123 -13.50 -3.23 -1.26
C VAL A 123 -12.88 -3.65 -2.59
N LEU A 124 -11.55 -3.55 -2.73
CA LEU A 124 -10.90 -3.65 -4.04
C LEU A 124 -10.88 -5.09 -4.58
N GLU A 125 -10.90 -6.10 -3.71
CA GLU A 125 -10.86 -7.51 -4.13
C GLU A 125 -12.25 -8.07 -4.50
N HIS A 126 -13.34 -7.32 -4.32
CA HIS A 126 -14.70 -7.85 -4.53
C HIS A 126 -15.16 -7.80 -5.99
N ASN A 127 -15.11 -6.70 -6.66
CA ASN A 127 -15.71 -6.54 -8.00
C ASN A 127 -14.68 -6.72 -9.13
N VAL A 128 -13.90 -7.79 -9.10
CA VAL A 128 -12.88 -8.10 -10.10
C VAL A 128 -12.96 -9.54 -10.56
N SER A 129 -12.54 -9.79 -11.81
CA SER A 129 -12.45 -11.15 -12.33
C SER A 129 -11.32 -11.93 -11.67
N ALA A 130 -11.42 -13.28 -11.72
CA ALA A 130 -10.35 -14.15 -11.24
C ALA A 130 -9.00 -13.85 -11.92
N GLN A 131 -9.00 -13.40 -13.18
CA GLN A 131 -7.78 -13.04 -13.89
C GLN A 131 -7.12 -11.77 -13.32
N VAL A 132 -7.90 -10.74 -13.02
CA VAL A 132 -7.42 -9.50 -12.37
C VAL A 132 -6.94 -9.82 -10.96
N ALA A 133 -7.72 -10.57 -10.18
CA ALA A 133 -7.35 -11.01 -8.83
C ALA A 133 -6.02 -11.79 -8.83
N ALA A 134 -5.85 -12.78 -9.73
CA ALA A 134 -4.63 -13.56 -9.83
C ALA A 134 -3.41 -12.71 -10.22
N ARG A 135 -3.57 -11.74 -11.14
CA ARG A 135 -2.51 -10.81 -11.51
C ARG A 135 -2.10 -9.95 -10.31
N TYR A 136 -3.08 -9.39 -9.62
CA TYR A 136 -2.83 -8.59 -8.43
C TYR A 136 -2.13 -9.40 -7.32
N LYS A 137 -2.61 -10.61 -7.01
CA LYS A 137 -1.99 -11.46 -5.96
C LYS A 137 -0.55 -11.84 -6.29
N ARG A 138 -0.21 -12.09 -7.55
CA ARG A 138 1.19 -12.32 -7.95
C ARG A 138 2.05 -11.08 -7.71
N ALA A 139 1.55 -9.89 -8.04
CA ALA A 139 2.26 -8.64 -7.77
C ALA A 139 2.41 -8.39 -6.27
N ALA A 140 1.38 -8.67 -5.46
CA ALA A 140 1.43 -8.57 -4.01
C ALA A 140 2.48 -9.53 -3.40
N ILE A 141 2.55 -10.77 -3.86
CA ILE A 141 3.59 -11.74 -3.45
C ILE A 141 4.99 -11.19 -3.76
N ALA A 142 5.19 -10.66 -4.97
CA ALA A 142 6.47 -10.06 -5.34
C ALA A 142 6.84 -8.86 -4.45
N SER A 143 5.88 -8.01 -4.10
CA SER A 143 6.08 -6.86 -3.21
C SER A 143 6.39 -7.29 -1.78
N ILE A 144 5.72 -8.34 -1.27
CA ILE A 144 6.02 -8.93 0.05
C ILE A 144 7.45 -9.47 0.07
N GLY A 145 7.85 -10.23 -0.97
CA GLY A 145 9.22 -10.74 -1.09
C GLY A 145 10.28 -9.63 -1.18
N ALA A 146 9.99 -8.55 -1.89
CA ALA A 146 10.87 -7.40 -1.97
C ALA A 146 11.04 -6.72 -0.60
N LEU A 147 9.94 -6.47 0.14
CA LEU A 147 10.00 -5.91 1.50
C LEU A 147 10.78 -6.82 2.44
N ALA A 148 10.52 -8.15 2.39
CA ALA A 148 11.25 -9.12 3.18
C ALA A 148 12.76 -9.08 2.91
N GLY A 149 13.16 -8.96 1.64
CA GLY A 149 14.56 -8.82 1.25
C GLY A 149 15.22 -7.54 1.80
N LEU A 150 14.50 -6.41 1.78
CA LEU A 150 14.97 -5.15 2.35
C LEU A 150 15.19 -5.26 3.87
N VAL A 151 14.25 -5.88 4.57
CA VAL A 151 14.36 -6.10 6.02
C VAL A 151 15.52 -7.04 6.35
N LEU A 152 15.66 -8.15 5.61
CA LEU A 152 16.77 -9.10 5.81
C LEU A 152 18.14 -8.47 5.58
N GLY A 153 18.25 -7.51 4.68
CA GLY A 153 19.47 -6.76 4.48
C GLY A 153 19.92 -5.97 5.71
N GLN A 154 19.00 -5.64 6.63
CA GLN A 154 19.28 -4.89 7.86
C GLN A 154 19.24 -5.77 9.12
N VAL A 155 18.43 -6.81 9.12
CA VAL A 155 18.18 -7.72 10.25
C VAL A 155 18.25 -9.17 9.76
N PRO A 156 19.45 -9.67 9.37
CA PRO A 156 19.60 -11.03 8.84
C PRO A 156 19.25 -12.11 9.87
N GLU A 157 19.33 -11.78 11.17
CA GLU A 157 18.95 -12.66 12.27
C GLU A 157 17.47 -13.09 12.22
N LEU A 158 16.61 -12.33 11.52
CA LEU A 158 15.20 -12.66 11.40
C LEU A 158 14.94 -13.94 10.59
N GLY A 159 15.83 -14.24 9.62
CA GLY A 159 15.65 -15.37 8.71
C GLY A 159 14.55 -15.13 7.66
N ALA A 160 14.64 -15.82 6.52
CA ALA A 160 13.78 -15.56 5.36
C ALA A 160 12.28 -15.73 5.64
N ALA A 161 11.90 -16.83 6.31
CA ALA A 161 10.49 -17.13 6.57
C ALA A 161 9.81 -16.11 7.50
N ASP A 162 10.54 -15.61 8.51
CA ASP A 162 9.99 -14.61 9.43
C ASP A 162 10.02 -13.20 8.82
N ALA A 163 10.96 -12.91 7.94
CA ALA A 163 10.95 -11.68 7.15
C ALA A 163 9.73 -11.62 6.20
N GLU A 164 9.37 -12.72 5.54
CA GLU A 164 8.14 -12.79 4.73
C GLU A 164 6.88 -12.65 5.59
N ARG A 165 6.83 -13.25 6.78
CA ARG A 165 5.72 -13.08 7.72
C ARG A 165 5.59 -11.63 8.17
N LEU A 166 6.70 -10.98 8.53
CA LEU A 166 6.72 -9.57 8.88
C LEU A 166 6.22 -8.70 7.73
N ALA A 167 6.73 -8.94 6.52
CA ALA A 167 6.34 -8.15 5.34
C ALA A 167 4.83 -8.29 5.04
N GLY A 168 4.29 -9.51 5.10
CA GLY A 168 2.86 -9.74 4.95
C GLY A 168 2.03 -9.07 6.05
N ALA A 169 2.47 -9.19 7.30
CA ALA A 169 1.83 -8.53 8.44
C ALA A 169 1.87 -6.99 8.29
N THR A 170 3.00 -6.43 7.84
CA THR A 170 3.15 -4.98 7.61
C THR A 170 2.05 -4.44 6.69
N VAL A 171 1.76 -5.12 5.57
CA VAL A 171 0.68 -4.69 4.64
C VAL A 171 -0.68 -4.68 5.34
N MET A 172 -0.98 -5.75 6.10
CA MET A 172 -2.27 -5.88 6.81
C MET A 172 -2.42 -4.83 7.92
N VAL A 173 -1.42 -4.67 8.76
CA VAL A 173 -1.49 -3.73 9.88
C VAL A 173 -1.45 -2.27 9.42
N THR A 174 -0.75 -1.95 8.32
CA THR A 174 -0.75 -0.61 7.73
C THR A 174 -2.16 -0.18 7.37
N GLY A 175 -2.92 -1.02 6.67
CA GLY A 175 -4.31 -0.71 6.30
C GLY A 175 -5.22 -0.56 7.53
N ALA A 176 -5.06 -1.43 8.54
CA ALA A 176 -5.83 -1.34 9.76
C ALA A 176 -5.51 -0.05 10.55
N VAL A 177 -4.22 0.21 10.83
CA VAL A 177 -3.79 1.41 11.56
C VAL A 177 -4.20 2.68 10.80
N TRP A 178 -4.10 2.69 9.46
CA TRP A 178 -4.56 3.82 8.64
C TRP A 178 -6.03 4.13 8.88
N THR A 179 -6.89 3.11 8.86
CA THR A 179 -8.33 3.28 9.08
C THR A 179 -8.64 3.85 10.46
N TYR A 180 -7.99 3.34 11.51
CA TYR A 180 -8.20 3.82 12.87
C TYR A 180 -7.61 5.21 13.13
N ALA A 181 -6.52 5.57 12.47
CA ALA A 181 -5.89 6.89 12.58
C ALA A 181 -6.63 7.99 11.78
N HIS A 182 -7.53 7.58 10.86
CA HIS A 182 -8.34 8.52 10.04
C HIS A 182 -9.84 8.26 10.23
N PRO A 183 -10.37 8.40 11.45
CA PRO A 183 -11.75 8.09 11.76
C PRO A 183 -12.71 9.08 11.09
N ALA A 184 -13.96 8.65 10.88
CA ALA A 184 -15.02 9.52 10.35
C ALA A 184 -15.30 10.71 11.28
N ALA A 185 -15.86 11.80 10.73
CA ALA A 185 -16.12 13.04 11.46
C ALA A 185 -16.94 12.84 12.76
N ALA A 186 -17.90 11.91 12.76
CA ALA A 186 -18.69 11.58 13.97
C ALA A 186 -17.82 10.98 15.09
N MET A 187 -16.83 10.16 14.74
CA MET A 187 -15.88 9.59 15.73
C MET A 187 -14.94 10.66 16.29
N LEU A 188 -14.46 11.56 15.43
CA LEU A 188 -13.65 12.71 15.86
C LEU A 188 -14.43 13.58 16.85
N ALA A 189 -15.68 13.91 16.53
CA ALA A 189 -16.56 14.67 17.42
C ALA A 189 -16.80 13.98 18.77
N ALA A 190 -16.90 12.63 18.79
CA ALA A 190 -17.02 11.88 19.99
C ALA A 190 -15.74 11.96 20.86
N TYR A 191 -14.55 11.83 20.24
CA TYR A 191 -13.27 11.96 20.96
C TYR A 191 -13.08 13.38 21.53
N ASP A 192 -13.52 14.42 20.80
CA ASP A 192 -13.41 15.80 21.25
C ASP A 192 -14.39 16.13 22.38
N SER A 193 -15.56 15.47 22.41
CA SER A 193 -16.64 15.73 23.40
C SER A 193 -16.54 14.88 24.67
N HIS A 194 -15.73 13.79 24.64
CA HIS A 194 -15.66 12.81 25.71
C HIS A 194 -14.19 12.55 26.07
N PRO A 195 -13.65 13.23 27.09
CA PRO A 195 -12.21 13.13 27.46
C PRO A 195 -11.74 11.70 27.75
N GLU A 196 -12.62 10.83 28.24
CA GLU A 196 -12.34 9.42 28.51
C GLU A 196 -12.06 8.62 27.24
N LEU A 197 -12.49 9.11 26.08
CA LEU A 197 -12.25 8.50 24.78
C LEU A 197 -10.99 9.02 24.08
N ALA A 198 -10.33 10.04 24.63
CA ALA A 198 -9.16 10.67 24.00
C ALA A 198 -8.03 9.68 23.73
N SER A 199 -7.87 8.66 24.60
CA SER A 199 -6.87 7.59 24.46
C SER A 199 -7.11 6.65 23.25
N MET A 200 -8.34 6.67 22.69
CA MET A 200 -8.68 5.89 21.48
C MET A 200 -8.24 6.58 20.19
N ARG A 201 -7.80 7.83 20.25
CA ARG A 201 -7.32 8.57 19.10
C ARG A 201 -5.89 8.15 18.78
N LEU A 202 -5.73 7.39 17.70
CA LEU A 202 -4.43 6.89 17.26
C LEU A 202 -3.75 7.88 16.31
N GLU A 203 -2.43 7.96 16.44
CA GLU A 203 -1.56 8.61 15.44
C GLU A 203 -0.92 7.54 14.55
N PHE A 204 -0.99 7.70 13.24
CA PHE A 204 -0.59 6.66 12.30
C PHE A 204 0.86 6.20 12.46
N ALA A 205 1.83 7.11 12.36
CA ALA A 205 3.23 6.72 12.33
C ALA A 205 3.73 6.13 13.68
N PRO A 206 3.44 6.72 14.84
CA PRO A 206 3.83 6.13 16.13
C PRO A 206 3.20 4.76 16.36
N THR A 207 1.89 4.62 16.08
CA THR A 207 1.17 3.36 16.26
C THR A 207 1.67 2.27 15.34
N LEU A 208 1.89 2.58 14.06
CA LEU A 208 2.43 1.61 13.11
C LEU A 208 3.83 1.17 13.51
N ARG A 209 4.68 2.11 13.92
CA ARG A 209 6.04 1.82 14.40
C ARG A 209 5.99 0.85 15.58
N GLU A 210 5.21 1.16 16.63
CA GLU A 210 5.07 0.31 17.82
C GLU A 210 4.61 -1.11 17.45
N VAL A 211 3.61 -1.25 16.59
CA VAL A 211 3.14 -2.57 16.13
C VAL A 211 4.24 -3.34 15.41
N LEU A 212 5.04 -2.68 14.57
CA LEU A 212 6.14 -3.32 13.85
C LEU A 212 7.28 -3.73 14.80
N GLU A 213 7.61 -2.92 15.81
CA GLU A 213 8.58 -3.24 16.86
C GLU A 213 8.15 -4.51 17.62
N VAL A 214 6.88 -4.58 18.04
CA VAL A 214 6.32 -5.76 18.71
C VAL A 214 6.36 -7.00 17.83
N LEU A 215 6.03 -6.87 16.54
CA LEU A 215 6.10 -7.99 15.59
C LEU A 215 7.54 -8.49 15.40
N LEU A 216 8.50 -7.58 15.21
CA LEU A 216 9.92 -7.93 15.08
C LEU A 216 10.43 -8.65 16.31
N ALA A 217 10.18 -8.10 17.50
CA ALA A 217 10.58 -8.70 18.78
C ALA A 217 9.95 -10.11 18.95
N GLY A 218 8.66 -10.25 18.65
CA GLY A 218 7.94 -11.52 18.74
C GLY A 218 8.44 -12.59 17.77
N LEU A 219 8.79 -12.21 16.54
CA LEU A 219 9.34 -13.14 15.55
C LEU A 219 10.75 -13.62 15.94
N LEU A 220 11.61 -12.70 16.37
CA LEU A 220 12.95 -13.04 16.85
C LEU A 220 12.95 -13.94 18.09
N ALA A 221 12.00 -13.70 19.02
CA ALA A 221 11.88 -14.53 20.23
C ALA A 221 11.40 -15.97 19.97
N ARG A 222 10.77 -16.23 18.84
CA ARG A 222 10.27 -17.57 18.45
C ARG A 222 11.31 -18.44 17.76
N GLN A 223 12.45 -17.89 17.38
CA GLN A 223 13.49 -18.66 16.72
C GLN A 223 14.13 -19.66 17.73
N PRO A 224 14.35 -20.90 17.35
CA PRO A 224 15.09 -21.82 18.20
C PRO A 224 16.51 -21.27 18.42
N ARG A 225 16.93 -21.24 19.66
CA ARG A 225 18.31 -20.87 20.07
C ARG A 225 19.31 -21.88 19.55
#